data_1007b0301dd63acc617dfcc94d545a57
#
_entry.id   1007b0301dd63acc617dfcc94d545a57
#
_cell.length_a   1.000
_cell.length_b   1.000
_cell.length_c   1.000
_cell.angle_alpha   90.00
_cell.angle_beta   90.00
_cell.angle_gamma   90.00
#
_symmetry.space_group_name_H-M   'P 1'
#
loop_
_entity.id
_entity.type
_entity.pdbx_description
1 polymer ?
#
loop_
_entity_poly.entity_id
_entity_poly.type
_entity_poly.pdbx_seq_one_letter_code
_entity_poly.pdbx_strand_id
1 'polypeptide(L)'
;MRTLFSVLLIAAGLLLGEAPLAVAGQSSPQPPANDDCLVCHGDPEVKRANGTPVAVNGPAFAASRHGPMACVDCHADLATTTEFPHPEALKKVDCASCHGDIGATYRDSIHARAREQSGLNVAPACADCHGRHDILGKADPKSRVAHAQVPVTCGVCHDGIRRRYEMSAHAVALKQADPRAPVCSDCHTAHAIRRTDTDASRLGATAECGACHQSVAEAFTRTFHGKVTQLGSAGAAACANCHGAHDILPASDPASTVSPQKLQATCGSCHEGANASFVQYDPHPDPRDYQRSAALWWANRFYWVLIPGCFGFFGVHSLLWFWRAKRDARANQGRGR
;
A
#
# COMPACT_ATOMS: atom_id res chain seq x y z
N MET A 1 51.94 13.24 58.84
CA MET A 1 52.34 13.41 60.26
C MET A 1 51.12 13.03 61.13
N ARG A 2 51.37 12.09 62.05
CA ARG A 2 50.66 11.77 63.29
C ARG A 2 49.26 11.17 63.13
N THR A 3 49.06 9.96 63.40
CA THR A 3 49.24 8.94 64.48
C THR A 3 47.86 8.55 65.03
N LEU A 4 47.50 7.25 64.77
CA LEU A 4 47.23 6.22 65.75
C LEU A 4 46.41 6.60 67.01
N PHE A 5 45.27 5.94 67.21
CA PHE A 5 45.13 5.09 68.40
C PHE A 5 43.90 4.14 68.23
N SER A 6 44.19 2.87 68.42
CA SER A 6 43.28 1.74 68.60
C SER A 6 42.52 1.81 69.93
N VAL A 7 41.24 1.40 69.92
CA VAL A 7 40.62 0.79 71.09
C VAL A 7 39.79 -0.41 70.67
N LEU A 8 40.20 -1.54 71.16
CA LEU A 8 39.56 -2.83 71.06
C LEU A 8 38.53 -2.93 72.16
N LEU A 9 37.25 -3.17 71.85
CA LEU A 9 36.24 -3.57 72.82
C LEU A 9 35.52 -4.83 72.30
N ILE A 10 35.83 -5.94 72.91
CA ILE A 10 35.17 -7.23 72.79
C ILE A 10 33.87 -7.17 73.57
N ALA A 11 32.72 -7.31 72.88
CA ALA A 11 31.45 -7.61 73.53
C ALA A 11 30.88 -8.87 72.85
N ALA A 12 30.87 -9.93 73.65
CA ALA A 12 30.15 -11.16 73.31
C ALA A 12 28.64 -10.91 73.33
N GLY A 13 27.97 -10.99 72.26
CA GLY A 13 26.52 -10.90 72.12
C GLY A 13 25.91 -12.16 71.56
N LEU A 14 25.01 -12.76 72.25
CA LEU A 14 24.30 -14.02 71.99
C LEU A 14 23.75 -14.06 70.56
N LEU A 15 24.11 -15.13 69.81
CA LEU A 15 23.44 -15.55 68.61
C LEU A 15 22.09 -16.17 68.94
N LEU A 16 21.02 -15.36 68.92
CA LEU A 16 19.67 -15.86 68.73
C LEU A 16 19.46 -16.04 67.24
N GLY A 17 19.48 -17.30 66.78
CA GLY A 17 19.18 -17.66 65.41
C GLY A 17 17.71 -17.35 65.07
N GLU A 18 17.44 -16.27 64.38
CA GLU A 18 16.16 -16.07 63.68
C GLU A 18 16.12 -17.02 62.50
N ALA A 19 15.29 -18.06 62.59
CA ALA A 19 14.96 -18.90 61.45
C ALA A 19 14.24 -18.01 60.42
N PRO A 20 14.64 -17.98 59.14
CA PRO A 20 13.90 -17.25 58.12
C PRO A 20 12.50 -17.88 58.01
N LEU A 21 11.48 -17.10 58.32
CA LEU A 21 10.12 -17.44 57.94
C LEU A 21 10.10 -17.56 56.41
N ALA A 22 10.01 -18.79 55.91
CA ALA A 22 9.74 -19.04 54.51
C ALA A 22 8.36 -18.40 54.21
N VAL A 23 8.39 -17.21 53.60
CA VAL A 23 7.21 -16.64 52.97
C VAL A 23 6.88 -17.62 51.85
N ALA A 24 5.82 -18.42 52.07
CA ALA A 24 5.24 -19.21 51.00
C ALA A 24 4.87 -18.23 49.88
N GLY A 25 5.70 -18.19 48.83
CA GLY A 25 5.43 -17.41 47.64
C GLY A 25 4.08 -17.86 47.09
N GLN A 26 3.12 -16.96 47.14
CA GLN A 26 1.87 -17.16 46.40
C GLN A 26 2.28 -17.26 44.95
N SER A 27 2.30 -18.48 44.40
CA SER A 27 2.44 -18.71 42.98
C SER A 27 1.31 -17.95 42.29
N SER A 28 1.63 -16.92 41.54
CA SER A 28 0.67 -16.28 40.68
C SER A 28 -0.03 -17.37 39.85
N PRO A 29 -1.36 -17.36 39.74
CA PRO A 29 -2.06 -18.37 38.96
C PRO A 29 -1.44 -18.42 37.57
N GLN A 30 -1.00 -19.60 37.19
CA GLN A 30 -0.42 -19.84 35.85
C GLN A 30 -1.54 -19.68 34.83
N PRO A 31 -1.33 -18.94 33.73
CA PRO A 31 -2.36 -18.81 32.70
C PRO A 31 -2.74 -20.20 32.14
N PRO A 32 -3.99 -20.41 31.73
CA PRO A 32 -4.46 -21.68 31.18
C PRO A 32 -3.66 -22.04 29.90
N ALA A 33 -3.34 -23.34 29.75
CA ALA A 33 -2.66 -23.85 28.57
C ALA A 33 -3.61 -23.94 27.37
N ASN A 34 -3.07 -24.00 26.16
CA ASN A 34 -3.88 -24.13 24.93
C ASN A 34 -4.75 -25.40 24.95
N ASP A 35 -4.22 -26.49 25.51
CA ASP A 35 -4.94 -27.75 25.61
C ASP A 35 -6.18 -27.64 26.51
N ASP A 36 -6.12 -26.85 27.58
CA ASP A 36 -7.27 -26.62 28.43
C ASP A 36 -8.42 -25.94 27.67
N CYS A 37 -8.09 -24.99 26.81
CA CYS A 37 -9.05 -24.31 25.94
C CYS A 37 -9.62 -25.27 24.88
N LEU A 38 -8.77 -26.10 24.29
CA LEU A 38 -9.15 -27.02 23.20
C LEU A 38 -10.00 -28.20 23.65
N VAL A 39 -10.07 -28.52 24.96
CA VAL A 39 -11.01 -29.49 25.49
C VAL A 39 -12.45 -29.18 25.04
N CYS A 40 -12.84 -27.90 25.12
CA CYS A 40 -14.18 -27.47 24.65
C CYS A 40 -14.11 -26.86 23.24
N HIS A 41 -13.18 -25.98 22.98
CA HIS A 41 -13.08 -25.27 21.68
C HIS A 41 -12.57 -26.16 20.53
N GLY A 42 -12.06 -27.36 20.81
CA GLY A 42 -11.72 -28.34 19.78
C GLY A 42 -12.94 -29.15 19.28
N ASP A 43 -14.06 -29.12 19.99
CA ASP A 43 -15.27 -29.80 19.62
C ASP A 43 -16.13 -28.96 18.66
N PRO A 44 -16.40 -29.43 17.42
CA PRO A 44 -17.20 -28.69 16.44
C PRO A 44 -18.66 -28.45 16.86
N GLU A 45 -19.18 -29.23 17.82
CA GLU A 45 -20.57 -29.12 18.29
C GLU A 45 -20.74 -28.00 19.36
N VAL A 46 -19.65 -27.49 19.92
CA VAL A 46 -19.73 -26.44 20.95
C VAL A 46 -20.16 -25.12 20.33
N LYS A 47 -21.22 -24.53 20.90
CA LYS A 47 -21.86 -23.29 20.45
C LYS A 47 -22.15 -22.40 21.64
N ARG A 48 -22.21 -21.11 21.38
CA ARG A 48 -22.74 -20.10 22.31
C ARG A 48 -24.24 -20.32 22.53
N ALA A 49 -24.82 -19.71 23.55
CA ALA A 49 -26.24 -19.72 23.81
C ALA A 49 -27.09 -19.26 22.62
N ASN A 50 -26.58 -18.39 21.76
CA ASN A 50 -27.22 -17.91 20.54
C ASN A 50 -27.03 -18.85 19.33
N GLY A 51 -26.44 -20.04 19.51
CA GLY A 51 -26.19 -21.01 18.47
C GLY A 51 -24.95 -20.79 17.61
N THR A 52 -24.18 -19.72 17.85
CA THR A 52 -22.95 -19.42 17.09
C THR A 52 -21.85 -20.44 17.44
N PRO A 53 -21.26 -21.14 16.44
CA PRO A 53 -20.16 -22.06 16.67
C PRO A 53 -18.93 -21.30 17.24
N VAL A 54 -18.22 -21.93 18.19
CA VAL A 54 -16.99 -21.40 18.81
C VAL A 54 -15.81 -22.35 18.65
N ALA A 55 -15.98 -23.40 17.86
CA ALA A 55 -14.92 -24.37 17.60
C ALA A 55 -13.71 -23.74 16.92
N VAL A 56 -12.53 -24.16 17.32
CA VAL A 56 -11.23 -23.81 16.76
C VAL A 56 -10.58 -25.07 16.21
N ASN A 57 -10.13 -25.03 14.96
CA ASN A 57 -9.32 -26.10 14.41
C ASN A 57 -7.91 -26.03 15.01
N GLY A 58 -7.65 -26.81 16.05
CA GLY A 58 -6.36 -26.85 16.77
C GLY A 58 -5.17 -27.12 15.86
N PRO A 59 -5.20 -28.14 14.98
CA PRO A 59 -4.15 -28.35 13.98
C PRO A 59 -3.90 -27.17 13.04
N ALA A 60 -4.95 -26.48 12.57
CA ALA A 60 -4.80 -25.31 11.73
C ALA A 60 -4.20 -24.13 12.50
N PHE A 61 -4.60 -23.95 13.78
CA PHE A 61 -3.97 -22.95 14.65
C PHE A 61 -2.48 -23.26 14.87
N ALA A 62 -2.13 -24.49 15.22
CA ALA A 62 -0.75 -24.90 15.44
C ALA A 62 0.13 -24.71 14.18
N ALA A 63 -0.43 -24.88 12.99
CA ALA A 63 0.25 -24.63 11.72
C ALA A 63 0.25 -23.15 11.29
N SER A 64 -0.47 -22.27 11.99
CA SER A 64 -0.57 -20.86 11.69
C SER A 64 0.71 -20.09 12.08
N ARG A 65 0.81 -18.82 11.64
CA ARG A 65 1.90 -17.93 12.06
C ARG A 65 1.90 -17.62 13.56
N HIS A 66 0.78 -17.78 14.22
CA HIS A 66 0.61 -17.59 15.67
C HIS A 66 0.54 -18.90 16.43
N GLY A 67 0.73 -20.06 15.79
CA GLY A 67 0.72 -21.38 16.43
C GLY A 67 1.58 -21.55 17.67
N PRO A 68 2.79 -20.92 17.75
CA PRO A 68 3.61 -20.96 18.97
C PRO A 68 3.07 -20.15 20.15
N MET A 69 2.03 -19.34 19.98
CA MET A 69 1.48 -18.45 21.01
C MET A 69 0.43 -19.17 21.87
N ALA A 70 0.26 -18.65 23.09
CA ALA A 70 -0.87 -19.08 23.94
C ALA A 70 -2.19 -18.43 23.47
N CYS A 71 -3.31 -19.12 23.64
CA CYS A 71 -4.63 -18.57 23.35
C CYS A 71 -4.85 -17.24 24.08
N VAL A 72 -4.38 -17.16 25.32
CA VAL A 72 -4.49 -15.98 26.19
C VAL A 72 -3.58 -14.80 25.77
N ASP A 73 -2.61 -14.99 24.90
CA ASP A 73 -1.83 -13.88 24.35
C ASP A 73 -2.70 -12.96 23.48
N CYS A 74 -3.74 -13.54 22.87
CA CYS A 74 -4.75 -12.79 22.12
C CYS A 74 -6.03 -12.55 22.91
N HIS A 75 -6.46 -13.56 23.67
CA HIS A 75 -7.64 -13.51 24.57
C HIS A 75 -7.20 -13.09 25.98
N ALA A 76 -6.58 -11.93 26.09
CA ALA A 76 -5.90 -11.46 27.31
C ALA A 76 -6.83 -11.32 28.53
N ASP A 77 -8.13 -11.16 28.33
CA ASP A 77 -9.13 -11.14 29.38
C ASP A 77 -9.35 -12.51 30.05
N LEU A 78 -8.84 -13.58 29.45
CA LEU A 78 -8.86 -14.94 30.02
C LEU A 78 -7.53 -15.34 30.68
N ALA A 79 -6.49 -14.51 30.65
CA ALA A 79 -5.18 -14.87 31.18
C ALA A 79 -5.14 -15.20 32.67
N THR A 80 -6.12 -14.70 33.45
CA THR A 80 -6.26 -14.97 34.87
C THR A 80 -7.50 -15.80 35.22
N THR A 81 -8.18 -16.37 34.22
CA THR A 81 -9.39 -17.16 34.41
C THR A 81 -9.04 -18.51 35.03
N THR A 82 -9.69 -18.84 36.11
CA THR A 82 -9.56 -20.12 36.81
C THR A 82 -10.85 -20.95 36.80
N GLU A 83 -11.95 -20.34 36.33
CA GLU A 83 -13.27 -20.97 36.28
C GLU A 83 -13.69 -21.22 34.83
N PHE A 84 -14.15 -22.43 34.57
CA PHE A 84 -14.68 -22.86 33.26
C PHE A 84 -16.07 -23.51 33.43
N PRO A 85 -17.06 -23.24 32.58
CA PRO A 85 -16.96 -22.35 31.41
C PRO A 85 -16.82 -20.87 31.79
N HIS A 86 -16.04 -20.13 31.02
CA HIS A 86 -15.85 -18.69 31.16
C HIS A 86 -17.08 -17.89 30.63
N PRO A 87 -17.23 -16.60 30.98
CA PRO A 87 -18.29 -15.74 30.46
C PRO A 87 -18.21 -15.64 28.92
N GLU A 88 -19.36 -15.64 28.23
CA GLU A 88 -19.43 -15.55 26.76
C GLU A 88 -19.00 -14.17 26.20
N ALA A 89 -19.17 -13.10 26.98
CA ALA A 89 -18.87 -11.74 26.57
C ALA A 89 -17.40 -11.40 26.79
N LEU A 90 -16.56 -11.78 25.83
CA LEU A 90 -15.12 -11.45 25.83
C LEU A 90 -14.84 -10.16 25.09
N LYS A 91 -13.72 -9.52 25.45
CA LYS A 91 -13.18 -8.40 24.69
C LYS A 91 -12.79 -8.83 23.29
N LYS A 92 -12.96 -7.94 22.30
CA LYS A 92 -12.47 -8.20 20.95
C LYS A 92 -10.95 -8.22 20.97
N VAL A 93 -10.36 -9.21 20.30
CA VAL A 93 -8.90 -9.27 20.13
C VAL A 93 -8.42 -8.04 19.39
N ASP A 94 -7.42 -7.38 19.97
CA ASP A 94 -6.74 -6.24 19.35
C ASP A 94 -5.40 -6.67 18.75
N CYS A 95 -5.39 -6.91 17.44
CA CYS A 95 -4.18 -7.25 16.70
C CYS A 95 -3.13 -6.13 16.75
N ALA A 96 -3.56 -4.88 16.90
CA ALA A 96 -2.67 -3.72 16.96
C ALA A 96 -1.83 -3.65 18.24
N SER A 97 -2.17 -4.42 19.29
CA SER A 97 -1.34 -4.52 20.49
C SER A 97 0.08 -5.03 20.20
N CYS A 98 0.21 -5.90 19.19
CA CYS A 98 1.51 -6.41 18.72
C CYS A 98 1.88 -5.86 17.32
N HIS A 99 0.90 -5.61 16.45
CA HIS A 99 1.07 -5.09 15.09
C HIS A 99 0.75 -3.58 15.02
N GLY A 100 1.37 -2.78 15.91
CA GLY A 100 1.04 -1.36 16.13
C GLY A 100 1.15 -0.51 14.85
N ASP A 101 2.24 -0.65 14.08
CA ASP A 101 2.47 0.12 12.86
C ASP A 101 1.44 -0.18 11.77
N ILE A 102 1.10 -1.46 11.60
CA ILE A 102 0.07 -1.89 10.65
C ILE A 102 -1.31 -1.44 11.12
N GLY A 103 -1.57 -1.53 12.43
CA GLY A 103 -2.79 -1.02 13.03
C GLY A 103 -2.97 0.48 12.81
N ALA A 104 -1.88 1.27 12.95
CA ALA A 104 -1.89 2.69 12.64
C ALA A 104 -2.21 2.95 11.16
N THR A 105 -1.54 2.24 10.26
CA THR A 105 -1.79 2.33 8.82
C THR A 105 -3.23 1.96 8.45
N TYR A 106 -3.78 0.90 9.06
CA TYR A 106 -5.16 0.48 8.83
C TYR A 106 -6.17 1.54 9.30
N ARG A 107 -5.94 2.22 10.42
CA ARG A 107 -6.83 3.29 10.91
C ARG A 107 -7.01 4.43 9.91
N ASP A 108 -6.04 4.67 9.05
CA ASP A 108 -6.14 5.67 7.98
C ASP A 108 -6.97 5.19 6.77
N SER A 109 -7.32 3.91 6.73
CA SER A 109 -8.08 3.34 5.62
C SER A 109 -9.55 3.73 5.63
N ILE A 110 -10.18 3.66 4.44
CA ILE A 110 -11.63 3.83 4.33
C ILE A 110 -12.41 2.77 5.11
N HIS A 111 -11.87 1.55 5.22
CA HIS A 111 -12.51 0.47 5.97
C HIS A 111 -12.54 0.75 7.48
N ALA A 112 -11.42 1.20 8.05
CA ALA A 112 -11.39 1.56 9.47
C ALA A 112 -12.28 2.77 9.75
N ARG A 113 -12.23 3.80 8.91
CA ARG A 113 -13.09 4.98 9.06
C ARG A 113 -14.57 4.63 8.98
N ALA A 114 -14.96 3.78 8.03
CA ALA A 114 -16.35 3.30 7.93
C ALA A 114 -16.79 2.57 9.18
N ARG A 115 -15.90 1.73 9.76
CA ARG A 115 -16.16 0.96 10.96
C ARG A 115 -16.21 1.82 12.22
N GLU A 116 -15.21 2.67 12.42
CA GLU A 116 -14.98 3.39 13.67
C GLU A 116 -15.71 4.72 13.73
N GLN A 117 -15.80 5.43 12.62
CA GLN A 117 -16.41 6.77 12.57
C GLN A 117 -17.88 6.73 12.11
N SER A 118 -18.23 5.78 11.22
CA SER A 118 -19.60 5.67 10.69
C SER A 118 -20.39 4.51 11.30
N GLY A 119 -19.81 3.75 12.22
CA GLY A 119 -20.48 2.62 12.88
C GLY A 119 -20.83 1.45 11.95
N LEU A 120 -20.22 1.37 10.77
CA LEU A 120 -20.50 0.34 9.78
C LEU A 120 -19.81 -0.99 10.18
N ASN A 121 -20.48 -1.77 11.03
CA ASN A 121 -19.92 -3.00 11.59
C ASN A 121 -19.57 -4.07 10.55
N VAL A 122 -20.14 -4.02 9.34
CA VAL A 122 -19.79 -4.92 8.22
C VAL A 122 -18.49 -4.51 7.51
N ALA A 123 -17.95 -3.31 7.76
CA ALA A 123 -16.64 -2.93 7.24
C ALA A 123 -15.56 -3.86 7.82
N PRO A 124 -14.64 -4.38 6.97
CA PRO A 124 -13.73 -5.45 7.38
C PRO A 124 -12.71 -4.96 8.43
N ALA A 125 -12.44 -5.82 9.41
CA ALA A 125 -11.33 -5.73 10.34
C ALA A 125 -10.19 -6.67 9.90
N CYS A 126 -9.10 -6.71 10.67
CA CYS A 126 -7.91 -7.52 10.36
C CYS A 126 -8.27 -8.99 10.05
N ALA A 127 -9.10 -9.60 10.91
CA ALA A 127 -9.48 -11.01 10.79
C ALA A 127 -10.32 -11.36 9.56
N ASP A 128 -11.01 -10.38 8.96
CA ASP A 128 -11.86 -10.62 7.79
C ASP A 128 -11.02 -10.85 6.53
N CYS A 129 -9.81 -10.27 6.49
CA CYS A 129 -8.85 -10.49 5.42
C CYS A 129 -7.85 -11.60 5.75
N HIS A 130 -7.32 -11.63 6.97
CA HIS A 130 -6.22 -12.51 7.35
C HIS A 130 -6.63 -13.87 7.91
N GLY A 131 -7.91 -14.07 8.30
CA GLY A 131 -8.35 -15.18 9.11
C GLY A 131 -8.21 -14.89 10.60
N ARG A 132 -8.52 -15.88 11.44
CA ARG A 132 -8.52 -15.72 12.91
C ARG A 132 -7.51 -16.65 13.58
N HIS A 133 -7.77 -17.96 13.51
CA HIS A 133 -6.92 -18.97 14.11
C HIS A 133 -6.04 -19.71 13.08
N ASP A 134 -6.28 -19.47 11.79
CA ASP A 134 -5.67 -20.11 10.63
C ASP A 134 -4.81 -19.11 9.80
N ILE A 135 -4.21 -18.12 10.47
CA ILE A 135 -3.47 -17.04 9.81
C ILE A 135 -2.17 -17.57 9.20
N LEU A 136 -2.08 -17.58 7.87
CA LEU A 136 -0.89 -17.99 7.13
C LEU A 136 -0.11 -16.76 6.61
N GLY A 137 1.20 -16.94 6.42
CA GLY A 137 2.05 -15.91 5.83
C GLY A 137 1.67 -15.65 4.36
N LYS A 138 1.88 -14.44 3.88
CA LYS A 138 1.54 -14.03 2.49
C LYS A 138 2.21 -14.87 1.39
N ALA A 139 3.32 -15.52 1.71
CA ALA A 139 4.03 -16.40 0.77
C ALA A 139 3.41 -17.81 0.68
N ASP A 140 2.55 -18.20 1.61
CA ASP A 140 1.85 -19.47 1.55
C ASP A 140 0.68 -19.34 0.55
N PRO A 141 0.61 -20.17 -0.48
CA PRO A 141 -0.45 -20.09 -1.49
C PRO A 141 -1.87 -20.32 -0.94
N LYS A 142 -2.00 -20.92 0.25
CA LYS A 142 -3.28 -21.10 0.96
C LYS A 142 -3.67 -19.88 1.80
N SER A 143 -2.76 -18.93 2.00
CA SER A 143 -3.05 -17.70 2.74
C SER A 143 -4.14 -16.90 2.02
N ARG A 144 -5.12 -16.40 2.77
CA ARG A 144 -6.16 -15.50 2.23
C ARG A 144 -5.57 -14.23 1.62
N VAL A 145 -4.38 -13.84 2.07
CA VAL A 145 -3.65 -12.65 1.58
C VAL A 145 -2.46 -13.03 0.69
N ALA A 146 -2.37 -14.30 0.25
CA ALA A 146 -1.45 -14.65 -0.84
C ALA A 146 -1.84 -13.88 -2.11
N HIS A 147 -0.85 -13.48 -2.91
CA HIS A 147 -1.07 -12.63 -4.09
C HIS A 147 -2.23 -13.12 -4.97
N ALA A 148 -2.24 -14.41 -5.35
CA ALA A 148 -3.30 -14.98 -6.17
C ALA A 148 -4.67 -15.07 -5.46
N GLN A 149 -4.71 -14.98 -4.12
CA GLN A 149 -5.95 -15.05 -3.34
C GLN A 149 -6.57 -13.68 -3.05
N VAL A 150 -5.81 -12.60 -3.21
CA VAL A 150 -6.29 -11.23 -2.93
C VAL A 150 -7.59 -10.90 -3.65
N PRO A 151 -7.78 -11.19 -4.96
CA PRO A 151 -9.06 -10.91 -5.63
C PRO A 151 -10.25 -11.70 -5.04
N VAL A 152 -10.02 -12.92 -4.56
CA VAL A 152 -11.04 -13.74 -3.91
C VAL A 152 -11.39 -13.14 -2.55
N THR A 153 -10.40 -12.78 -1.75
CA THR A 153 -10.59 -12.21 -0.41
C THR A 153 -11.32 -10.87 -0.47
N CYS A 154 -10.90 -9.95 -1.34
CA CYS A 154 -11.60 -8.68 -1.55
C CYS A 154 -13.00 -8.90 -2.13
N GLY A 155 -13.15 -9.87 -3.01
CA GLY A 155 -14.39 -10.24 -3.68
C GLY A 155 -15.49 -10.77 -2.77
N VAL A 156 -15.18 -11.19 -1.55
CA VAL A 156 -16.20 -11.59 -0.55
C VAL A 156 -17.23 -10.46 -0.33
N CYS A 157 -16.76 -9.21 -0.32
CA CYS A 157 -17.62 -8.03 -0.18
C CYS A 157 -17.74 -7.24 -1.49
N HIS A 158 -16.70 -7.22 -2.32
CA HIS A 158 -16.62 -6.46 -3.58
C HIS A 158 -16.83 -7.38 -4.80
N ASP A 159 -17.84 -8.27 -4.79
CA ASP A 159 -18.06 -9.28 -5.84
C ASP A 159 -18.25 -8.67 -7.23
N GLY A 160 -19.00 -7.58 -7.36
CA GLY A 160 -19.19 -6.91 -8.64
C GLY A 160 -17.89 -6.38 -9.25
N ILE A 161 -16.99 -5.86 -8.40
CA ILE A 161 -15.67 -5.38 -8.83
C ILE A 161 -14.76 -6.56 -9.18
N ARG A 162 -14.79 -7.63 -8.38
CA ARG A 162 -14.05 -8.85 -8.66
C ARG A 162 -14.42 -9.43 -10.03
N ARG A 163 -15.72 -9.51 -10.36
CA ARG A 163 -16.19 -10.01 -11.67
C ARG A 163 -15.66 -9.14 -12.82
N ARG A 164 -15.65 -7.83 -12.67
CA ARG A 164 -15.08 -6.93 -13.67
C ARG A 164 -13.58 -7.15 -13.84
N TYR A 165 -12.83 -7.24 -12.72
CA TYR A 165 -11.40 -7.53 -12.74
C TYR A 165 -11.11 -8.87 -13.43
N GLU A 166 -11.90 -9.92 -13.18
CA GLU A 166 -11.74 -11.24 -13.79
C GLU A 166 -11.83 -11.26 -15.31
N MET A 167 -12.45 -10.24 -15.92
CA MET A 167 -12.49 -10.04 -17.37
C MET A 167 -11.27 -9.28 -17.93
N SER A 168 -10.43 -8.70 -17.08
CA SER A 168 -9.31 -7.86 -17.49
C SER A 168 -8.10 -8.65 -17.98
N ALA A 169 -7.24 -7.96 -18.74
CA ALA A 169 -5.92 -8.48 -19.13
C ALA A 169 -5.05 -8.81 -17.90
N HIS A 170 -5.19 -8.06 -16.81
CA HIS A 170 -4.47 -8.31 -15.57
C HIS A 170 -4.88 -9.65 -14.93
N ALA A 171 -6.17 -9.93 -14.88
CA ALA A 171 -6.65 -11.21 -14.36
C ALA A 171 -6.28 -12.39 -15.27
N VAL A 172 -6.23 -12.18 -16.60
CA VAL A 172 -5.73 -13.19 -17.54
C VAL A 172 -4.28 -13.52 -17.24
N ALA A 173 -3.43 -12.53 -17.04
CA ALA A 173 -2.02 -12.72 -16.66
C ALA A 173 -1.90 -13.44 -15.30
N LEU A 174 -2.73 -13.09 -14.31
CA LEU A 174 -2.76 -13.76 -13.01
C LEU A 174 -3.13 -15.25 -13.15
N LYS A 175 -4.12 -15.57 -13.97
CA LYS A 175 -4.53 -16.97 -14.25
C LYS A 175 -3.43 -17.77 -14.96
N GLN A 176 -2.56 -17.08 -15.70
CA GLN A 176 -1.37 -17.66 -16.33
C GLN A 176 -0.17 -17.76 -15.36
N ALA A 177 -0.38 -17.45 -14.08
CA ALA A 177 0.62 -17.45 -13.03
C ALA A 177 1.80 -16.47 -13.30
N ASP A 178 1.58 -15.37 -14.02
CA ASP A 178 2.58 -14.28 -14.11
C ASP A 178 2.69 -13.62 -12.73
N PRO A 179 3.86 -13.70 -12.07
CA PRO A 179 4.05 -13.12 -10.74
C PRO A 179 3.98 -11.58 -10.72
N ARG A 180 4.00 -10.94 -11.89
CA ARG A 180 3.90 -9.49 -12.05
C ARG A 180 2.47 -9.02 -12.32
N ALA A 181 1.52 -9.95 -12.49
CA ALA A 181 0.12 -9.59 -12.73
C ALA A 181 -0.43 -8.83 -11.52
N PRO A 182 -0.89 -7.57 -11.66
CA PRO A 182 -1.35 -6.81 -10.52
C PRO A 182 -2.69 -7.35 -10.00
N VAL A 183 -2.83 -7.33 -8.67
CA VAL A 183 -4.08 -7.64 -7.96
C VAL A 183 -4.60 -6.39 -7.24
N CYS A 184 -5.72 -6.50 -6.54
CA CYS A 184 -6.39 -5.34 -5.93
C CYS A 184 -5.45 -4.49 -5.06
N SER A 185 -4.60 -5.14 -4.25
CA SER A 185 -3.67 -4.45 -3.33
C SER A 185 -2.53 -3.70 -4.01
N ASP A 186 -2.23 -3.99 -5.27
CA ASP A 186 -1.14 -3.34 -5.99
C ASP A 186 -1.55 -1.94 -6.48
N CYS A 187 -2.87 -1.72 -6.67
CA CYS A 187 -3.42 -0.40 -7.00
C CYS A 187 -4.01 0.31 -5.79
N HIS A 188 -4.68 -0.44 -4.88
CA HIS A 188 -5.42 0.15 -3.77
C HIS A 188 -4.67 0.11 -2.44
N THR A 189 -3.45 -0.43 -2.41
CA THR A 189 -2.70 -0.78 -1.20
C THR A 189 -3.40 -1.87 -0.36
N ALA A 190 -2.75 -2.39 0.68
CA ALA A 190 -3.32 -3.45 1.52
C ALA A 190 -4.00 -2.90 2.78
N HIS A 191 -3.33 -2.01 3.51
CA HIS A 191 -3.78 -1.53 4.81
C HIS A 191 -4.23 -0.07 4.80
N ALA A 192 -3.63 0.78 3.95
CA ALA A 192 -4.01 2.20 3.81
C ALA A 192 -4.96 2.44 2.64
N ILE A 193 -5.97 1.56 2.46
CA ILE A 193 -6.92 1.65 1.35
C ILE A 193 -7.67 2.98 1.42
N ARG A 194 -7.54 3.79 0.37
CA ARG A 194 -8.12 5.14 0.30
C ARG A 194 -9.35 5.19 -0.61
N ARG A 195 -10.11 6.25 -0.48
CA ARG A 195 -11.18 6.59 -1.42
C ARG A 195 -10.58 6.88 -2.80
N THR A 196 -11.22 6.36 -3.85
CA THR A 196 -10.77 6.53 -5.25
C THR A 196 -11.45 7.68 -5.97
N ASP A 197 -12.49 8.27 -5.37
CA ASP A 197 -13.29 9.37 -5.92
C ASP A 197 -12.74 10.77 -5.55
N THR A 198 -11.57 10.84 -4.91
CA THR A 198 -10.91 12.10 -4.53
C THR A 198 -9.96 12.59 -5.61
N ASP A 199 -9.72 13.91 -5.65
CA ASP A 199 -8.74 14.51 -6.56
C ASP A 199 -7.34 13.96 -6.34
N ALA A 200 -6.95 13.70 -5.09
CA ALA A 200 -5.67 13.10 -4.76
C ALA A 200 -5.51 11.70 -5.39
N SER A 201 -6.56 10.87 -5.39
CA SER A 201 -6.54 9.57 -6.04
C SER A 201 -6.45 9.69 -7.56
N ARG A 202 -7.21 10.61 -8.17
CA ARG A 202 -7.18 10.85 -9.63
C ARG A 202 -5.81 11.31 -10.09
N LEU A 203 -5.18 12.24 -9.36
CA LEU A 203 -3.84 12.74 -9.65
C LEU A 203 -2.76 11.66 -9.45
N GLY A 204 -2.95 10.76 -8.48
CA GLY A 204 -2.04 9.63 -8.19
C GLY A 204 -2.09 8.50 -9.21
N ALA A 205 -3.19 8.34 -9.96
CA ALA A 205 -3.43 7.19 -10.85
C ALA A 205 -2.32 6.98 -11.89
N THR A 206 -1.71 8.05 -12.43
CA THR A 206 -0.61 7.94 -13.40
C THR A 206 0.64 7.30 -12.78
N ALA A 207 0.94 7.63 -11.54
CA ALA A 207 2.07 7.03 -10.82
C ALA A 207 1.80 5.56 -10.47
N GLU A 208 0.58 5.22 -10.09
CA GLU A 208 0.16 3.85 -9.80
C GLU A 208 0.28 2.96 -11.04
N CYS A 209 -0.29 3.36 -12.17
CA CYS A 209 -0.15 2.64 -13.43
C CYS A 209 1.31 2.60 -13.91
N GLY A 210 2.02 3.71 -13.76
CA GLY A 210 3.41 3.90 -14.15
C GLY A 210 4.41 3.05 -13.39
N ALA A 211 4.04 2.53 -12.21
CA ALA A 211 4.89 1.61 -11.44
C ALA A 211 5.26 0.35 -12.25
N CYS A 212 4.34 -0.11 -13.11
CA CYS A 212 4.57 -1.24 -14.01
C CYS A 212 4.69 -0.80 -15.48
N HIS A 213 3.89 0.20 -15.91
CA HIS A 213 3.82 0.71 -17.28
C HIS A 213 4.65 1.99 -17.46
N GLN A 214 5.93 1.97 -17.02
CA GLN A 214 6.77 3.15 -16.91
C GLN A 214 6.90 3.93 -18.24
N SER A 215 7.24 3.27 -19.33
CA SER A 215 7.45 3.94 -20.63
C SER A 215 6.19 4.63 -21.14
N VAL A 216 5.03 4.00 -20.93
CA VAL A 216 3.72 4.53 -21.34
C VAL A 216 3.33 5.71 -20.46
N ALA A 217 3.55 5.63 -19.14
CA ALA A 217 3.33 6.73 -18.22
C ALA A 217 4.22 7.94 -18.52
N GLU A 218 5.52 7.71 -18.82
CA GLU A 218 6.43 8.78 -19.27
C GLU A 218 5.95 9.45 -20.58
N ALA A 219 5.48 8.67 -21.54
CA ALA A 219 4.93 9.22 -22.79
C ALA A 219 3.67 10.04 -22.50
N PHE A 220 2.74 9.52 -21.69
CA PHE A 220 1.53 10.22 -21.26
C PHE A 220 1.85 11.56 -20.60
N THR A 221 2.82 11.61 -19.67
CA THR A 221 3.18 12.85 -18.96
C THR A 221 3.71 13.96 -19.88
N ARG A 222 4.07 13.65 -21.15
CA ARG A 222 4.47 14.63 -22.17
C ARG A 222 3.30 15.18 -22.96
N THR A 223 2.13 14.53 -22.88
CA THR A 223 0.90 15.01 -23.56
C THR A 223 0.26 16.17 -22.82
N PHE A 224 -0.72 16.82 -23.46
CA PHE A 224 -1.50 17.88 -22.81
C PHE A 224 -2.20 17.36 -21.54
N HIS A 225 -2.90 16.21 -21.61
CA HIS A 225 -3.55 15.60 -20.45
C HIS A 225 -2.57 15.37 -19.29
N GLY A 226 -1.42 14.75 -19.59
CA GLY A 226 -0.40 14.47 -18.58
C GLY A 226 0.20 15.75 -17.97
N LYS A 227 0.42 16.81 -18.77
CA LYS A 227 0.90 18.09 -18.27
C LYS A 227 -0.10 18.77 -17.34
N VAL A 228 -1.36 18.80 -17.74
CA VAL A 228 -2.44 19.42 -16.95
C VAL A 228 -2.63 18.65 -15.64
N THR A 229 -2.56 17.30 -15.67
CA THR A 229 -2.59 16.46 -14.47
C THR A 229 -1.40 16.75 -13.55
N GLN A 230 -0.17 16.85 -14.11
CA GLN A 230 1.02 17.21 -13.32
C GLN A 230 0.93 18.61 -12.66
N LEU A 231 0.18 19.53 -13.27
CA LEU A 231 -0.10 20.84 -12.71
C LEU A 231 -1.23 20.85 -11.66
N GLY A 232 -1.76 19.67 -11.31
CA GLY A 232 -2.73 19.51 -10.23
C GLY A 232 -4.19 19.56 -10.66
N SER A 233 -4.51 19.48 -11.96
CA SER A 233 -5.89 19.41 -12.42
C SER A 233 -6.41 17.98 -12.42
N ALA A 234 -7.25 17.65 -11.46
CA ALA A 234 -7.93 16.34 -11.37
C ALA A 234 -9.06 16.15 -12.39
N GLY A 235 -9.45 17.21 -13.10
CA GLY A 235 -10.46 17.13 -14.18
C GLY A 235 -9.88 16.68 -15.53
N ALA A 236 -8.55 16.64 -15.68
CA ALA A 236 -7.91 16.12 -16.87
C ALA A 236 -8.01 14.58 -16.92
N ALA A 237 -8.09 14.03 -18.16
CA ALA A 237 -8.13 12.58 -18.32
C ALA A 237 -6.83 11.94 -17.81
N ALA A 238 -6.99 10.93 -16.95
CA ALA A 238 -5.93 10.03 -16.50
C ALA A 238 -6.08 8.66 -17.18
N CYS A 239 -5.16 7.73 -16.91
CA CYS A 239 -5.13 6.41 -17.55
C CYS A 239 -6.49 5.68 -17.52
N ALA A 240 -7.13 5.63 -16.34
CA ALA A 240 -8.40 4.94 -16.14
C ALA A 240 -9.59 5.56 -16.89
N ASN A 241 -9.52 6.85 -17.25
CA ASN A 241 -10.60 7.49 -18.00
C ASN A 241 -10.71 6.96 -19.43
N CYS A 242 -9.59 6.52 -20.00
CA CYS A 242 -9.54 5.93 -21.33
C CYS A 242 -9.61 4.39 -21.26
N HIS A 243 -8.83 3.79 -20.38
CA HIS A 243 -8.63 2.33 -20.33
C HIS A 243 -9.60 1.57 -19.42
N GLY A 244 -10.44 2.26 -18.64
CA GLY A 244 -11.17 1.65 -17.54
C GLY A 244 -10.28 1.44 -16.33
N ALA A 245 -10.87 0.90 -15.24
CA ALA A 245 -10.16 0.70 -13.99
C ALA A 245 -10.01 -0.80 -13.60
N HIS A 246 -11.07 -1.58 -13.74
CA HIS A 246 -11.08 -2.96 -13.29
C HIS A 246 -11.19 -3.97 -14.45
N ASP A 247 -11.81 -3.59 -15.55
CA ASP A 247 -12.05 -4.37 -16.77
C ASP A 247 -11.14 -3.91 -17.93
N ILE A 248 -9.88 -3.63 -17.61
CA ILE A 248 -8.89 -3.14 -18.58
C ILE A 248 -8.60 -4.24 -19.61
N LEU A 249 -8.88 -3.94 -20.89
CA LEU A 249 -8.68 -4.83 -22.02
C LEU A 249 -7.63 -4.29 -22.99
N PRO A 250 -6.92 -5.18 -23.73
CA PRO A 250 -6.03 -4.74 -24.78
C PRO A 250 -6.78 -3.95 -25.85
N ALA A 251 -6.10 -3.01 -26.52
CA ALA A 251 -6.71 -2.23 -27.60
C ALA A 251 -7.17 -3.08 -28.79
N SER A 252 -6.63 -4.28 -28.95
CA SER A 252 -7.03 -5.26 -29.97
C SER A 252 -8.37 -5.95 -29.66
N ASP A 253 -8.83 -5.90 -28.41
CA ASP A 253 -10.12 -6.48 -28.03
C ASP A 253 -11.24 -5.49 -28.40
N PRO A 254 -12.26 -5.92 -29.21
CA PRO A 254 -13.37 -5.04 -29.58
C PRO A 254 -14.19 -4.53 -28.39
N ALA A 255 -14.14 -5.22 -27.24
CA ALA A 255 -14.80 -4.79 -26.00
C ALA A 255 -14.04 -3.68 -25.29
N SER A 256 -12.75 -3.50 -25.57
CA SER A 256 -11.91 -2.45 -24.98
C SER A 256 -12.44 -1.05 -25.28
N THR A 257 -12.45 -0.18 -24.28
CA THR A 257 -12.80 1.25 -24.44
C THR A 257 -11.83 1.99 -25.37
N VAL A 258 -10.61 1.49 -25.51
CA VAL A 258 -9.58 2.05 -26.41
C VAL A 258 -9.42 1.24 -27.71
N SER A 259 -10.35 0.33 -28.01
CA SER A 259 -10.38 -0.32 -29.31
C SER A 259 -10.69 0.67 -30.45
N PRO A 260 -10.21 0.44 -31.67
CA PRO A 260 -10.51 1.32 -32.82
C PRO A 260 -12.01 1.62 -33.00
N GLN A 261 -12.88 0.65 -32.65
CA GLN A 261 -14.33 0.77 -32.78
C GLN A 261 -14.95 1.67 -31.70
N LYS A 262 -14.36 1.76 -30.51
CA LYS A 262 -14.89 2.51 -29.36
C LYS A 262 -14.15 3.81 -29.07
N LEU A 263 -12.97 3.99 -29.63
CA LEU A 263 -12.09 5.13 -29.33
C LEU A 263 -12.78 6.48 -29.54
N GLN A 264 -13.59 6.62 -30.58
CA GLN A 264 -14.34 7.86 -30.82
C GLN A 264 -15.35 8.16 -29.70
N ALA A 265 -16.07 7.15 -29.21
CA ALA A 265 -16.99 7.31 -28.09
C ALA A 265 -16.25 7.64 -26.78
N THR A 266 -15.10 7.00 -26.57
CA THR A 266 -14.25 7.23 -25.39
C THR A 266 -13.71 8.67 -25.38
N CYS A 267 -13.15 9.15 -26.48
CA CYS A 267 -12.73 10.56 -26.59
C CYS A 267 -13.92 11.51 -26.49
N GLY A 268 -15.04 11.17 -27.12
CA GLY A 268 -16.27 11.97 -27.15
C GLY A 268 -16.96 12.14 -25.79
N SER A 269 -16.65 11.29 -24.81
CA SER A 269 -17.18 11.44 -23.45
C SER A 269 -16.74 12.74 -22.76
N CYS A 270 -15.62 13.32 -23.20
CA CYS A 270 -15.10 14.60 -22.70
C CYS A 270 -14.96 15.65 -23.83
N HIS A 271 -14.69 15.22 -25.06
CA HIS A 271 -14.49 16.08 -26.23
C HIS A 271 -15.71 16.04 -27.13
N GLU A 272 -16.63 16.98 -26.89
CA GLU A 272 -17.83 17.12 -27.74
C GLU A 272 -17.42 17.28 -29.21
N GLY A 273 -18.04 16.49 -30.09
CA GLY A 273 -17.73 16.50 -31.52
C GLY A 273 -16.47 15.73 -31.92
N ALA A 274 -15.88 14.91 -31.04
CA ALA A 274 -14.78 14.02 -31.43
C ALA A 274 -15.19 13.16 -32.63
N ASN A 275 -14.35 13.15 -33.65
CA ASN A 275 -14.59 12.45 -34.93
C ASN A 275 -13.42 11.55 -35.30
N ALA A 276 -13.49 10.90 -36.46
CA ALA A 276 -12.48 9.97 -36.93
C ALA A 276 -11.07 10.59 -37.08
N SER A 277 -10.97 11.88 -37.39
CA SER A 277 -9.67 12.57 -37.44
C SER A 277 -9.14 12.88 -36.05
N PHE A 278 -10.04 13.23 -35.10
CA PHE A 278 -9.64 13.51 -33.73
C PHE A 278 -8.99 12.31 -33.05
N VAL A 279 -9.51 11.11 -33.27
CA VAL A 279 -9.02 9.87 -32.65
C VAL A 279 -7.74 9.31 -33.28
N GLN A 280 -7.21 9.95 -34.33
CA GLN A 280 -5.89 9.62 -34.86
C GLN A 280 -4.73 10.15 -34.00
N TYR A 281 -5.04 10.99 -33.02
CA TYR A 281 -4.05 11.46 -32.06
C TYR A 281 -3.51 10.30 -31.22
N ASP A 282 -2.16 10.14 -31.17
CA ASP A 282 -1.52 9.17 -30.29
C ASP A 282 -1.43 9.72 -28.84
N PRO A 283 -2.17 9.16 -27.87
CA PRO A 283 -2.12 9.62 -26.49
C PRO A 283 -0.84 9.18 -25.74
N HIS A 284 0.02 8.38 -26.36
CA HIS A 284 1.28 7.90 -25.81
C HIS A 284 2.47 8.14 -26.77
N PRO A 285 2.69 9.40 -27.24
CA PRO A 285 3.73 9.68 -28.22
C PRO A 285 5.12 9.53 -27.59
N ASP A 286 6.01 8.76 -28.20
CA ASP A 286 7.41 8.71 -27.80
C ASP A 286 8.30 9.34 -28.88
N PRO A 287 8.86 10.55 -28.62
CA PRO A 287 9.77 11.21 -29.56
C PRO A 287 11.11 10.48 -29.72
N ARG A 288 11.37 9.44 -28.93
CA ARG A 288 12.56 8.60 -29.02
C ARG A 288 12.34 7.39 -29.94
N ASP A 289 11.07 7.03 -30.19
CA ASP A 289 10.70 5.89 -31.03
C ASP A 289 10.38 6.35 -32.47
N TYR A 290 11.35 6.11 -33.39
CA TYR A 290 11.18 6.42 -34.79
C TYR A 290 10.08 5.58 -35.48
N GLN A 291 9.93 4.33 -35.06
CA GLN A 291 8.94 3.41 -35.65
C GLN A 291 7.51 3.85 -35.35
N ARG A 292 7.29 4.35 -34.15
CA ARG A 292 5.97 4.81 -33.70
C ARG A 292 5.59 6.17 -34.25
N SER A 293 6.53 7.11 -34.35
CA SER A 293 6.28 8.47 -34.82
C SER A 293 7.52 9.13 -35.43
N ALA A 294 7.78 8.85 -36.72
CA ALA A 294 8.92 9.42 -37.43
C ALA A 294 8.93 10.95 -37.43
N ALA A 295 7.78 11.60 -37.60
CA ALA A 295 7.66 13.06 -37.61
C ALA A 295 8.07 13.65 -36.25
N LEU A 296 7.61 13.06 -35.15
CA LEU A 296 7.92 13.50 -33.81
C LEU A 296 9.40 13.27 -33.46
N TRP A 297 9.96 12.15 -33.90
CA TRP A 297 11.37 11.83 -33.75
C TRP A 297 12.27 12.87 -34.44
N TRP A 298 11.97 13.22 -35.72
CA TRP A 298 12.72 14.23 -36.47
C TRP A 298 12.56 15.63 -35.88
N ALA A 299 11.35 16.03 -35.48
CA ALA A 299 11.12 17.31 -34.81
C ALA A 299 11.93 17.41 -33.51
N ASN A 300 11.94 16.37 -32.70
CA ASN A 300 12.71 16.32 -31.47
C ASN A 300 14.21 16.52 -31.75
N ARG A 301 14.79 15.81 -32.72
CA ARG A 301 16.21 15.95 -33.10
C ARG A 301 16.54 17.33 -33.63
N PHE A 302 15.67 17.87 -34.46
CA PHE A 302 15.82 19.24 -34.98
C PHE A 302 15.92 20.27 -33.86
N TYR A 303 15.02 20.24 -32.87
CA TYR A 303 15.07 21.17 -31.75
C TYR A 303 16.26 20.94 -30.82
N TRP A 304 16.71 19.70 -30.67
CA TRP A 304 17.92 19.40 -29.90
C TRP A 304 19.19 20.04 -30.51
N VAL A 305 19.23 20.27 -31.82
CA VAL A 305 20.33 20.96 -32.52
C VAL A 305 20.08 22.46 -32.57
N LEU A 306 18.87 22.86 -32.95
CA LEU A 306 18.51 24.27 -33.14
C LEU A 306 18.66 25.08 -31.85
N ILE A 307 18.12 24.61 -30.74
CA ILE A 307 18.10 25.39 -29.50
C ILE A 307 19.52 25.68 -28.97
N PRO A 308 20.40 24.67 -28.76
CA PRO A 308 21.78 24.91 -28.35
C PRO A 308 22.56 25.74 -29.40
N GLY A 309 22.30 25.52 -30.69
CA GLY A 309 22.90 26.28 -31.77
C GLY A 309 22.58 27.79 -31.71
N CYS A 310 21.30 28.12 -31.53
CA CYS A 310 20.85 29.49 -31.36
C CYS A 310 21.46 30.14 -30.09
N PHE A 311 21.33 29.45 -28.95
CA PHE A 311 21.89 30.00 -27.69
C PHE A 311 23.42 30.13 -27.75
N GLY A 312 24.11 29.15 -28.36
CA GLY A 312 25.56 29.19 -28.60
C GLY A 312 25.96 30.38 -29.47
N PHE A 313 25.28 30.56 -30.62
CA PHE A 313 25.51 31.67 -31.53
C PHE A 313 25.33 33.03 -30.83
N PHE A 314 24.17 33.23 -30.21
CA PHE A 314 23.92 34.53 -29.53
C PHE A 314 24.79 34.72 -28.27
N GLY A 315 25.17 33.66 -27.58
CA GLY A 315 26.11 33.70 -26.46
C GLY A 315 27.49 34.17 -26.94
N VAL A 316 28.03 33.57 -28.00
CA VAL A 316 29.31 33.99 -28.59
C VAL A 316 29.23 35.42 -29.10
N HIS A 317 28.17 35.79 -29.83
CA HIS A 317 27.95 37.13 -30.31
C HIS A 317 27.95 38.17 -29.16
N SER A 318 27.22 37.89 -28.10
CA SER A 318 27.14 38.76 -26.91
C SER A 318 28.48 38.90 -26.19
N LEU A 319 29.25 37.82 -26.08
CA LEU A 319 30.61 37.87 -25.51
C LEU A 319 31.55 38.68 -26.35
N LEU A 320 31.53 38.54 -27.69
CA LEU A 320 32.36 39.31 -28.61
C LEU A 320 31.99 40.80 -28.58
N TRP A 321 30.67 41.10 -28.52
CA TRP A 321 30.19 42.48 -28.37
C TRP A 321 30.66 43.11 -27.05
N PHE A 322 30.52 42.39 -25.94
CA PHE A 322 30.98 42.85 -24.62
C PHE A 322 32.49 43.08 -24.60
N TRP A 323 33.26 42.20 -25.23
CA TRP A 323 34.72 42.30 -25.32
C TRP A 323 35.13 43.52 -26.14
N ARG A 324 34.47 43.77 -27.24
CA ARG A 324 34.68 44.96 -28.09
C ARG A 324 34.34 46.25 -27.34
N ALA A 325 33.17 46.31 -26.70
CA ALA A 325 32.74 47.46 -25.92
C ALA A 325 33.74 47.79 -24.80
N LYS A 326 34.27 46.78 -24.12
CA LYS A 326 35.26 46.93 -23.06
C LYS A 326 36.62 47.41 -23.59
N ARG A 327 37.02 46.97 -24.77
CA ARG A 327 38.22 47.41 -25.47
C ARG A 327 38.10 48.87 -25.90
N ASP A 328 36.97 49.23 -26.49
CA ASP A 328 36.73 50.60 -26.97
C ASP A 328 36.62 51.59 -25.79
N ALA A 329 36.03 51.20 -24.67
CA ALA A 329 36.03 52.01 -23.44
C ALA A 329 37.45 52.28 -22.90
N ARG A 330 38.32 51.25 -22.91
CA ARG A 330 39.73 51.40 -22.51
C ARG A 330 40.53 52.34 -23.45
N ALA A 331 40.28 52.23 -24.76
CA ALA A 331 40.93 53.08 -25.76
C ALA A 331 40.50 54.55 -25.60
N ASN A 332 39.25 54.83 -25.28
CA ASN A 332 38.75 56.19 -25.04
C ASN A 332 39.28 56.80 -23.74
N GLN A 333 39.50 56.02 -22.68
CA GLN A 333 40.13 56.48 -21.44
C GLN A 333 41.62 56.86 -21.63
N GLY A 334 42.31 56.24 -22.59
CA GLY A 334 43.70 56.53 -22.92
C GLY A 334 43.87 57.72 -23.82
N ARG A 335 42.82 58.22 -24.53
CA ARG A 335 42.85 59.43 -25.37
C ARG A 335 42.49 60.72 -24.65
N GLY A 336 41.99 60.64 -23.42
CA GLY A 336 41.62 61.79 -22.59
C GLY A 336 42.67 62.20 -21.55
N ARG A 337 43.87 61.66 -21.67
CA ARG A 337 45.08 62.10 -20.94
C ARG A 337 46.07 62.62 -21.96
#